data_91b0bb41c42f92f9435b2b30e0dc6734
#
_entry.id   91b0bb41c42f92f9435b2b30e0dc6734
#
_cell.length_a   1.000
_cell.length_b   1.000
_cell.length_c   1.000
_cell.angle_alpha   90.00
_cell.angle_beta   90.00
_cell.angle_gamma   90.00
#
_symmetry.space_group_name_H-M   'P 1'
#
loop_
_entity.id
_entity.type
_entity.pdbx_description
1 polymer ?
#
loop_
_entity_poly.entity_id
_entity_poly.type
_entity_poly.pdbx_seq_one_letter_code
_entity_poly.pdbx_strand_id
1 'polypeptide(L)'
;MEERIIELSVDNRSEVIKLPINPKTVEITSKQLNQTITLLEMGEVNLPGDCGLKRTKFSSFFPSENSPFSSRAEDTPKGYITMLDEWKTSKKVVRVIVTDMDINLAMLMDELNYSGNEGDEDIYYTMSFSEYVTLNVPTVNITPKVRDNGLTDRPNTSAGGSHTVVSGDTLWGIAKK
;
A
#
# COMPACT_ATOMS: atom_id res chain seq x y z
N MET A 1 23.04 -5.86 -26.93
CA MET A 1 21.73 -5.58 -26.28
C MET A 1 21.59 -6.59 -25.17
N GLU A 2 21.44 -6.14 -23.95
CA GLU A 2 21.12 -7.05 -22.84
C GLU A 2 19.71 -7.62 -23.08
N GLU A 3 19.57 -8.91 -22.85
CA GLU A 3 18.28 -9.58 -22.98
C GLU A 3 17.35 -9.06 -21.86
N ARG A 4 16.14 -8.61 -22.24
CA ARG A 4 15.14 -8.19 -21.25
C ARG A 4 14.73 -9.39 -20.42
N ILE A 5 14.90 -9.28 -19.10
CA ILE A 5 14.40 -10.25 -18.15
C ILE A 5 13.42 -9.54 -17.23
N ILE A 6 12.21 -10.12 -17.10
CA ILE A 6 11.22 -9.65 -16.14
C ILE A 6 11.10 -10.70 -15.05
N GLU A 7 11.44 -10.28 -13.85
CA GLU A 7 11.39 -11.11 -12.66
C GLU A 7 10.34 -10.55 -11.69
N LEU A 8 9.48 -11.42 -11.23
CA LEU A 8 8.51 -11.18 -10.17
C LEU A 8 8.95 -11.99 -8.96
N SER A 9 9.07 -11.38 -7.80
CA SER A 9 9.47 -12.09 -6.59
C SER A 9 8.72 -11.58 -5.36
N VAL A 10 8.52 -12.45 -4.38
CA VAL A 10 7.87 -12.12 -3.11
C VAL A 10 8.75 -12.59 -1.94
N ASP A 11 8.48 -12.08 -0.74
CA ASP A 11 9.10 -12.50 0.52
C ASP A 11 10.64 -12.57 0.43
N ASN A 12 11.25 -11.49 -0.05
CA ASN A 12 12.71 -11.37 -0.21
C ASN A 12 13.31 -12.47 -1.12
N ARG A 13 12.65 -12.77 -2.25
CA ARG A 13 13.03 -13.78 -3.24
C ARG A 13 12.89 -15.23 -2.76
N SER A 14 12.00 -15.49 -1.79
CA SER A 14 11.67 -16.88 -1.42
C SER A 14 10.93 -17.61 -2.54
N GLU A 15 10.09 -16.89 -3.26
CA GLU A 15 9.41 -17.37 -4.46
C GLU A 15 9.72 -16.38 -5.60
N VAL A 16 10.10 -16.91 -6.76
CA VAL A 16 10.52 -16.12 -7.92
C VAL A 16 9.87 -16.67 -9.16
N ILE A 17 9.29 -15.80 -9.96
CA ILE A 17 8.82 -16.09 -11.31
C ILE A 17 9.62 -15.26 -12.29
N LYS A 18 10.36 -15.89 -13.18
CA LYS A 18 10.87 -15.25 -14.37
C LYS A 18 9.89 -15.48 -15.49
N LEU A 19 9.47 -14.42 -16.14
CA LEU A 19 8.52 -14.55 -17.24
C LEU A 19 9.18 -15.30 -18.40
N PRO A 20 8.65 -16.48 -18.80
CA PRO A 20 9.25 -17.25 -19.88
C PRO A 20 9.17 -16.54 -21.22
N ILE A 21 8.10 -15.77 -21.42
CA ILE A 21 7.90 -14.96 -22.61
C ILE A 21 7.75 -13.52 -22.19
N ASN A 22 8.67 -12.69 -22.65
CA ASN A 22 8.64 -11.27 -22.39
C ASN A 22 7.42 -10.61 -23.05
N PRO A 23 6.70 -9.73 -22.36
CA PRO A 23 5.63 -8.98 -22.93
C PRO A 23 6.16 -8.07 -24.05
N LYS A 24 5.35 -7.86 -25.08
CA LYS A 24 5.68 -6.97 -26.18
C LYS A 24 5.95 -5.53 -25.72
N THR A 25 5.20 -5.08 -24.71
CA THR A 25 5.30 -3.74 -24.15
C THR A 25 5.23 -3.81 -22.64
N VAL A 26 6.12 -3.10 -21.97
CA VAL A 26 6.07 -2.82 -20.55
C VAL A 26 5.85 -1.32 -20.41
N GLU A 27 4.72 -0.96 -19.85
CA GLU A 27 4.34 0.44 -19.66
C GLU A 27 4.36 0.76 -18.18
N ILE A 28 5.03 1.86 -17.81
CA ILE A 28 4.99 2.39 -16.45
C ILE A 28 4.37 3.77 -16.50
N THR A 29 3.25 3.90 -15.82
CA THR A 29 2.54 5.17 -15.69
C THR A 29 2.86 5.78 -14.35
N SER A 30 3.37 7.02 -14.36
CA SER A 30 3.53 7.87 -13.18
C SER A 30 2.72 9.14 -13.40
N LYS A 31 1.83 9.44 -12.47
CA LYS A 31 0.97 10.63 -12.55
C LYS A 31 1.32 11.57 -11.41
N GLN A 32 1.25 12.86 -11.68
CA GLN A 32 1.26 13.90 -10.65
C GLN A 32 -0.17 14.35 -10.37
N LEU A 33 -0.53 14.49 -9.10
CA LEU A 33 -1.88 14.81 -8.64
C LEU A 33 -2.10 16.33 -8.60
N ASN A 34 -1.90 16.99 -9.74
CA ASN A 34 -2.08 18.43 -9.87
C ASN A 34 -3.55 18.81 -9.69
N GLN A 35 -3.79 19.99 -9.12
CA GLN A 35 -5.12 20.59 -8.98
C GLN A 35 -5.25 21.83 -9.84
N THR A 36 -6.32 21.89 -10.64
CA THR A 36 -6.67 23.08 -11.42
C THR A 36 -7.74 23.86 -10.68
N ILE A 37 -7.47 25.15 -10.45
CA ILE A 37 -8.42 26.09 -9.86
C ILE A 37 -8.67 27.25 -10.83
N THR A 38 -9.91 27.75 -10.84
CA THR A 38 -10.27 28.93 -11.63
C THR A 38 -10.29 30.16 -10.71
N LEU A 39 -9.46 31.14 -11.02
CA LEU A 39 -9.42 32.41 -10.33
C LEU A 39 -10.15 33.47 -11.13
N LEU A 40 -10.89 34.33 -10.43
CA LEU A 40 -11.49 35.53 -11.05
C LEU A 40 -10.38 36.42 -11.63
N GLU A 41 -10.56 36.87 -12.88
CA GLU A 41 -9.63 37.75 -13.64
C GLU A 41 -8.33 37.08 -14.13
N MET A 42 -7.90 35.94 -13.57
CA MET A 42 -6.66 35.26 -13.99
C MET A 42 -6.91 33.99 -14.83
N GLY A 43 -8.15 33.46 -14.80
CA GLY A 43 -8.47 32.21 -15.48
C GLY A 43 -8.04 30.96 -14.72
N GLU A 44 -7.73 29.89 -15.43
CA GLU A 44 -7.31 28.62 -14.85
C GLU A 44 -5.84 28.66 -14.40
N VAL A 45 -5.59 28.22 -13.17
CA VAL A 45 -4.25 28.04 -12.62
C VAL A 45 -4.07 26.60 -12.20
N ASN A 46 -2.98 25.96 -12.67
CA ASN A 46 -2.63 24.61 -12.31
C ASN A 46 -1.64 24.60 -11.13
N LEU A 47 -2.07 24.05 -10.02
CA LEU A 47 -1.26 23.92 -8.81
C LEU A 47 -0.55 22.56 -8.81
N PRO A 48 0.77 22.52 -8.56
CA PRO A 48 1.49 21.25 -8.47
C PRO A 48 1.03 20.46 -7.24
N GLY A 49 0.72 19.19 -7.46
CA GLY A 49 0.38 18.23 -6.41
C GLY A 49 1.49 17.21 -6.20
N ASP A 50 1.27 16.27 -5.27
CA ASP A 50 2.19 15.17 -5.00
C ASP A 50 2.19 14.13 -6.13
N CYS A 51 3.24 13.31 -6.18
CA CYS A 51 3.30 12.18 -7.10
C CYS A 51 2.29 11.09 -6.67
N GLY A 52 1.49 10.62 -7.62
CA GLY A 52 0.67 9.44 -7.46
C GLY A 52 1.50 8.15 -7.55
N LEU A 53 0.87 7.03 -7.21
CA LEU A 53 1.51 5.72 -7.29
C LEU A 53 1.88 5.38 -8.74
N LYS A 54 3.04 4.81 -8.93
CA LYS A 54 3.43 4.22 -10.21
C LYS A 54 2.58 2.98 -10.47
N ARG A 55 2.18 2.81 -11.72
CA ARG A 55 1.41 1.65 -12.16
C ARG A 55 2.07 1.03 -13.35
N THR A 56 2.00 -0.30 -13.43
CA THR A 56 2.45 -1.03 -14.61
C THR A 56 1.41 -2.04 -15.04
N LYS A 57 1.37 -2.26 -16.35
CA LYS A 57 0.51 -3.28 -16.96
C LYS A 57 1.28 -3.95 -18.09
N PHE A 58 1.21 -5.26 -18.12
CA PHE A 58 1.79 -6.03 -19.22
C PHE A 58 0.99 -7.30 -19.47
N SER A 59 1.08 -7.76 -20.72
CA SER A 59 0.37 -8.92 -21.21
C SER A 59 1.34 -9.82 -21.95
N SER A 60 1.24 -11.13 -21.71
CA SER A 60 2.01 -12.14 -22.38
C SER A 60 1.28 -13.48 -22.29
N PHE A 61 2.00 -14.58 -22.45
CA PHE A 61 1.45 -15.91 -22.28
C PHE A 61 2.45 -16.83 -21.58
N PHE A 62 1.94 -17.85 -20.92
CA PHE A 62 2.71 -18.96 -20.37
C PHE A 62 2.65 -20.12 -21.35
N PRO A 63 3.81 -20.57 -21.88
CA PRO A 63 3.83 -21.61 -22.89
C PRO A 63 3.54 -22.97 -22.28
N SER A 64 2.75 -23.78 -23.00
CA SER A 64 2.51 -25.19 -22.70
C SER A 64 3.71 -26.07 -23.07
N GLU A 65 3.66 -27.34 -22.69
CA GLU A 65 4.69 -28.31 -23.05
C GLU A 65 4.81 -28.50 -24.56
N ASN A 66 3.69 -28.35 -25.30
CA ASN A 66 3.63 -28.47 -26.75
C ASN A 66 3.99 -27.18 -27.49
N SER A 67 4.19 -26.10 -26.77
CA SER A 67 4.56 -24.81 -27.35
C SER A 67 6.01 -24.83 -27.85
N PRO A 68 6.32 -24.16 -28.97
CA PRO A 68 7.70 -23.96 -29.44
C PRO A 68 8.60 -23.24 -28.41
N PHE A 69 7.99 -22.58 -27.43
CA PHE A 69 8.67 -21.81 -26.39
C PHE A 69 8.73 -22.54 -25.03
N SER A 70 8.31 -23.80 -24.96
CA SER A 70 8.26 -24.62 -23.73
C SER A 70 9.61 -24.65 -23.00
N SER A 71 10.72 -24.64 -23.74
CA SER A 71 12.09 -24.69 -23.15
C SER A 71 12.45 -23.45 -22.31
N ARG A 72 11.66 -22.38 -22.38
CA ARG A 72 11.85 -21.16 -21.57
C ARG A 72 11.06 -21.16 -20.28
N ALA A 73 10.09 -22.04 -20.15
CA ALA A 73 9.24 -22.17 -18.96
C ALA A 73 9.93 -23.03 -17.89
N GLU A 74 9.92 -22.56 -16.65
CA GLU A 74 10.40 -23.32 -15.48
C GLU A 74 9.27 -24.12 -14.82
N ASP A 75 8.00 -23.82 -15.17
CA ASP A 75 6.80 -24.46 -14.62
C ASP A 75 5.70 -24.55 -15.70
N THR A 76 4.63 -25.26 -15.38
CA THR A 76 3.46 -25.39 -16.23
C THR A 76 2.66 -24.07 -16.27
N PRO A 77 1.89 -23.78 -17.34
CA PRO A 77 1.05 -22.58 -17.39
C PRO A 77 0.10 -22.45 -16.20
N LYS A 78 -0.49 -23.57 -15.77
CA LYS A 78 -1.38 -23.61 -14.59
C LYS A 78 -0.62 -23.36 -13.29
N GLY A 79 0.61 -23.84 -13.17
CA GLY A 79 1.48 -23.62 -12.02
C GLY A 79 1.75 -22.11 -11.81
N TYR A 80 2.12 -21.40 -12.87
CA TYR A 80 2.31 -19.95 -12.83
C TYR A 80 1.04 -19.21 -12.41
N ILE A 81 -0.11 -19.55 -12.97
CA ILE A 81 -1.38 -18.90 -12.61
C ILE A 81 -1.73 -19.16 -11.15
N THR A 82 -1.58 -20.39 -10.68
CA THR A 82 -1.88 -20.75 -9.28
C THR A 82 -1.00 -19.94 -8.32
N MET A 83 0.30 -19.85 -8.60
CA MET A 83 1.24 -19.07 -7.78
C MET A 83 0.89 -17.58 -7.77
N LEU A 84 0.56 -17.00 -8.94
CA LEU A 84 0.17 -15.59 -9.05
C LEU A 84 -1.15 -15.28 -8.31
N ASP A 85 -2.13 -16.17 -8.43
CA ASP A 85 -3.41 -16.05 -7.73
C ASP A 85 -3.23 -16.16 -6.20
N GLU A 86 -2.32 -17.02 -5.75
CA GLU A 86 -1.96 -17.17 -4.35
C GLU A 86 -1.30 -15.90 -3.80
N TRP A 87 -0.36 -15.31 -4.55
CA TRP A 87 0.26 -14.02 -4.17
C TRP A 87 -0.76 -12.89 -4.07
N LYS A 88 -1.71 -12.84 -5.02
CA LYS A 88 -2.79 -11.85 -5.04
C LYS A 88 -3.73 -12.04 -3.84
N THR A 89 -4.19 -13.26 -3.59
CA THR A 89 -5.11 -13.59 -2.50
C THR A 89 -4.49 -13.35 -1.14
N SER A 90 -3.20 -13.69 -0.99
CA SER A 90 -2.42 -13.46 0.23
C SER A 90 -1.95 -12.02 0.38
N LYS A 91 -2.27 -11.14 -0.57
CA LYS A 91 -1.87 -9.71 -0.57
C LYS A 91 -0.36 -9.52 -0.44
N LYS A 92 0.43 -10.42 -1.00
CA LYS A 92 1.89 -10.33 -0.96
C LYS A 92 2.37 -9.13 -1.76
N VAL A 93 3.41 -8.46 -1.25
CA VAL A 93 4.09 -7.40 -1.98
C VAL A 93 5.02 -8.05 -2.99
N VAL A 94 4.75 -7.82 -4.26
CA VAL A 94 5.52 -8.36 -5.38
C VAL A 94 6.61 -7.37 -5.77
N ARG A 95 7.83 -7.83 -5.81
CA ARG A 95 8.94 -7.07 -6.37
C ARG A 95 9.00 -7.29 -7.88
N VAL A 96 8.80 -6.25 -8.63
CA VAL A 96 8.84 -6.26 -10.09
C VAL A 96 10.18 -5.71 -10.54
N ILE A 97 10.96 -6.53 -11.22
CA ILE A 97 12.28 -6.16 -11.77
C ILE A 97 12.22 -6.28 -13.28
N VAL A 98 12.63 -5.24 -13.99
CA VAL A 98 12.76 -5.21 -15.46
C VAL A 98 14.16 -4.72 -15.79
N THR A 99 15.01 -5.62 -16.28
CA THR A 99 16.46 -5.38 -16.38
C THR A 99 16.85 -4.29 -17.38
N ASP A 100 16.21 -4.26 -18.54
CA ASP A 100 16.54 -3.31 -19.62
C ASP A 100 16.05 -1.87 -19.35
N MET A 101 15.15 -1.68 -18.37
CA MET A 101 14.62 -0.38 -18.00
C MET A 101 15.11 0.08 -16.62
N ASP A 102 15.99 -0.68 -15.98
CA ASP A 102 16.49 -0.45 -14.62
C ASP A 102 15.37 -0.25 -13.58
N ILE A 103 14.28 -1.02 -13.75
CA ILE A 103 13.12 -0.96 -12.89
C ILE A 103 13.24 -2.00 -11.78
N ASN A 104 13.05 -1.54 -10.55
CA ASN A 104 13.02 -2.38 -9.37
C ASN A 104 12.04 -1.76 -8.35
N LEU A 105 10.77 -2.19 -8.43
CA LEU A 105 9.68 -1.60 -7.65
C LEU A 105 8.99 -2.66 -6.79
N ALA A 106 8.65 -2.28 -5.56
CA ALA A 106 7.74 -3.04 -4.73
C ALA A 106 6.30 -2.66 -5.13
N MET A 107 5.50 -3.62 -5.50
CA MET A 107 4.18 -3.40 -6.06
C MET A 107 3.15 -4.38 -5.48
N LEU A 108 1.88 -4.01 -5.52
CA LEU A 108 0.76 -4.91 -5.26
C LEU A 108 0.09 -5.24 -6.58
N MET A 109 -0.31 -6.51 -6.73
CA MET A 109 -1.07 -6.96 -7.89
C MET A 109 -2.51 -6.48 -7.77
N ASP A 110 -2.95 -5.62 -8.68
CA ASP A 110 -4.33 -5.12 -8.73
C ASP A 110 -5.22 -6.11 -9.48
N GLU A 111 -4.74 -6.59 -10.61
CA GLU A 111 -5.53 -7.39 -11.54
C GLU A 111 -4.69 -8.51 -12.15
N LEU A 112 -5.28 -9.70 -12.23
CA LEU A 112 -4.76 -10.82 -12.98
C LEU A 112 -5.92 -11.38 -13.81
N ASN A 113 -5.82 -11.23 -15.12
CA ASN A 113 -6.75 -11.79 -16.08
C ASN A 113 -6.02 -12.83 -16.91
N TYR A 114 -6.62 -13.98 -17.11
CA TYR A 114 -6.05 -15.03 -17.95
C TYR A 114 -7.13 -15.72 -18.76
N SER A 115 -6.75 -16.24 -19.92
CA SER A 115 -7.63 -16.93 -20.84
C SER A 115 -6.86 -18.01 -21.61
N GLY A 116 -7.54 -19.06 -21.97
CA GLY A 116 -7.06 -20.07 -22.91
C GLY A 116 -7.87 -20.02 -24.19
N ASN A 117 -7.25 -20.30 -25.32
CA ASN A 117 -7.92 -20.40 -26.62
C ASN A 117 -8.17 -21.86 -26.95
N GLU A 118 -9.26 -22.15 -27.67
CA GLU A 118 -9.55 -23.48 -28.14
C GLU A 118 -8.49 -23.94 -29.17
N GLY A 119 -7.91 -25.10 -28.94
CA GLY A 119 -6.84 -25.66 -29.79
C GLY A 119 -5.42 -25.17 -29.42
N ASP A 120 -5.28 -24.33 -28.42
CA ASP A 120 -4.01 -23.85 -27.89
C ASP A 120 -3.95 -24.15 -26.38
N GLU A 121 -2.91 -24.81 -25.93
CA GLU A 121 -2.71 -25.16 -24.52
C GLU A 121 -1.97 -24.03 -23.74
N ASP A 122 -1.54 -22.98 -24.44
CA ASP A 122 -0.91 -21.82 -23.85
C ASP A 122 -1.94 -20.99 -23.06
N ILE A 123 -1.54 -20.40 -21.95
CA ILE A 123 -2.40 -19.51 -21.17
C ILE A 123 -1.96 -18.06 -21.36
N TYR A 124 -2.83 -17.27 -21.98
CA TYR A 124 -2.64 -15.84 -22.15
C TYR A 124 -3.04 -15.09 -20.88
N TYR A 125 -2.23 -14.13 -20.48
CA TYR A 125 -2.51 -13.36 -19.27
C TYR A 125 -2.29 -11.86 -19.46
N THR A 126 -2.96 -11.10 -18.62
CA THR A 126 -2.75 -9.67 -18.42
C THR A 126 -2.69 -9.39 -16.93
N MET A 127 -1.62 -8.75 -16.50
CA MET A 127 -1.40 -8.37 -15.10
C MET A 127 -1.28 -6.86 -14.98
N SER A 128 -1.84 -6.30 -13.91
CA SER A 128 -1.61 -4.91 -13.54
C SER A 128 -1.18 -4.80 -12.09
N PHE A 129 -0.30 -3.85 -11.83
CA PHE A 129 0.31 -3.62 -10.54
C PHE A 129 0.31 -2.13 -10.19
N SER A 130 0.15 -1.82 -8.91
CA SER A 130 0.33 -0.48 -8.35
C SER A 130 1.47 -0.49 -7.34
N GLU A 131 2.22 0.60 -7.28
CA GLU A 131 3.34 0.78 -6.37
C GLU A 131 2.90 0.62 -4.91
N TYR A 132 3.66 -0.14 -4.15
CA TYR A 132 3.48 -0.29 -2.72
C TYR A 132 4.40 0.67 -1.97
N VAL A 133 3.81 1.60 -1.24
CA VAL A 133 4.53 2.56 -0.40
C VAL A 133 4.34 2.18 1.06
N THR A 134 5.44 1.92 1.76
CA THR A 134 5.41 1.67 3.20
C THR A 134 5.12 2.96 3.95
N LEU A 135 4.00 2.99 4.66
CA LEU A 135 3.63 4.13 5.49
C LEU A 135 4.43 4.10 6.80
N ASN A 136 5.38 4.99 6.95
CA ASN A 136 5.97 5.32 8.26
C ASN A 136 5.07 6.35 8.95
N VAL A 137 4.13 5.90 9.74
CA VAL A 137 3.32 6.78 10.59
C VAL A 137 4.15 7.09 11.84
N PRO A 138 4.65 8.32 12.02
CA PRO A 138 5.33 8.68 13.25
C PRO A 138 4.33 8.61 14.41
N THR A 139 4.64 7.81 15.42
CA THR A 139 3.87 7.80 16.66
C THR A 139 4.14 9.09 17.40
N VAL A 140 3.22 10.03 17.34
CA VAL A 140 3.30 11.23 18.15
C VAL A 140 2.85 10.86 19.55
N ASN A 141 3.81 10.77 20.47
CA ASN A 141 3.50 10.72 21.90
C ASN A 141 2.96 12.09 22.29
N ILE A 142 1.63 12.23 22.26
CA ILE A 142 0.97 13.41 22.80
C ILE A 142 1.08 13.29 24.32
N THR A 143 2.14 13.84 24.88
CA THR A 143 2.16 14.20 26.31
C THR A 143 1.12 15.30 26.44
N PRO A 144 0.04 15.11 27.21
CA PRO A 144 -0.92 16.19 27.43
C PRO A 144 -0.16 17.31 28.09
N LYS A 145 0.11 18.39 27.34
CA LYS A 145 0.58 19.64 27.92
C LYS A 145 -0.58 20.13 28.76
N VAL A 146 -0.49 19.96 30.08
CA VAL A 146 -1.36 20.65 31.02
C VAL A 146 -1.19 22.12 30.70
N ARG A 147 -2.21 22.76 30.14
CA ARG A 147 -2.20 24.21 29.93
C ARG A 147 -2.15 24.83 31.33
N ASP A 148 -1.07 25.53 31.61
CA ASP A 148 -0.98 26.38 32.78
C ASP A 148 -1.97 27.53 32.54
N ASN A 149 -3.19 27.38 33.06
CA ASN A 149 -4.26 28.38 32.97
C ASN A 149 -4.07 29.49 34.00
N GLY A 150 -2.92 29.54 34.68
CA GLY A 150 -2.72 30.45 35.81
C GLY A 150 -3.57 30.13 37.03
N LEU A 151 -4.30 29.00 37.00
CA LEU A 151 -4.99 28.47 38.15
C LEU A 151 -4.00 27.58 38.90
N THR A 152 -3.60 28.02 40.07
CA THR A 152 -2.83 27.20 41.02
C THR A 152 -3.59 25.88 41.21
N ASP A 153 -2.89 24.75 40.99
CA ASP A 153 -3.41 23.45 41.36
C ASP A 153 -3.92 23.52 42.80
N ARG A 154 -5.21 23.37 42.96
CA ARG A 154 -5.81 23.23 44.26
C ARG A 154 -5.22 21.95 44.85
N PRO A 155 -4.45 22.00 45.94
CA PRO A 155 -3.95 20.79 46.54
C PRO A 155 -5.15 19.88 46.80
N ASN A 156 -5.05 18.66 46.30
CA ASN A 156 -6.09 17.67 46.51
C ASN A 156 -6.07 17.28 48.01
N THR A 157 -6.60 18.18 48.83
CA THR A 157 -6.93 17.86 50.19
C THR A 157 -8.06 16.88 50.12
N SER A 158 -7.72 15.60 50.29
CA SER A 158 -8.68 14.54 50.56
C SER A 158 -9.56 15.00 51.74
N ALA A 159 -10.66 15.65 51.37
CA ALA A 159 -11.70 15.96 52.34
C ALA A 159 -12.39 14.68 52.72
N GLY A 160 -11.76 13.92 53.57
CA GLY A 160 -12.28 12.70 54.12
C GLY A 160 -12.78 12.88 55.55
N GLY A 161 -13.67 13.81 55.71
CA GLY A 161 -14.40 13.90 56.97
C GLY A 161 -15.90 13.91 56.68
N SER A 162 -16.59 12.82 56.91
CA SER A 162 -18.06 12.86 56.98
C SER A 162 -18.46 13.44 58.32
N HIS A 163 -19.21 14.54 58.32
CA HIS A 163 -19.78 15.12 59.52
C HIS A 163 -21.27 14.78 59.60
N THR A 164 -21.71 14.14 60.68
CA THR A 164 -23.15 13.88 60.88
C THR A 164 -23.79 15.13 61.42
N VAL A 165 -24.71 15.71 60.64
CA VAL A 165 -25.39 16.95 60.98
C VAL A 165 -26.30 16.79 62.19
N VAL A 166 -26.17 17.63 63.18
CA VAL A 166 -26.98 17.67 64.38
C VAL A 166 -27.79 18.99 64.44
N SER A 167 -28.93 18.96 65.13
CA SER A 167 -29.75 20.16 65.24
C SER A 167 -28.96 21.34 65.90
N GLY A 168 -28.77 22.45 65.12
CA GLY A 168 -27.96 23.60 65.51
C GLY A 168 -26.71 23.81 64.69
N ASP A 169 -26.34 22.82 63.82
CA ASP A 169 -25.20 22.98 62.91
C ASP A 169 -25.48 23.96 61.79
N THR A 170 -24.52 24.80 61.47
CA THR A 170 -24.54 25.66 60.30
C THR A 170 -23.46 25.25 59.32
N LEU A 171 -23.71 25.39 58.01
CA LEU A 171 -22.75 25.09 56.97
C LEU A 171 -21.39 25.76 57.17
N TRP A 172 -21.37 26.99 57.68
CA TRP A 172 -20.17 27.74 57.99
C TRP A 172 -19.41 27.16 59.21
N GLY A 173 -20.13 26.66 60.21
CA GLY A 173 -19.55 26.01 61.40
C GLY A 173 -18.93 24.64 61.05
N ILE A 174 -19.53 23.88 60.13
CA ILE A 174 -19.01 22.60 59.64
C ILE A 174 -17.75 22.82 58.77
N ALA A 175 -17.76 23.83 57.91
CA ALA A 175 -16.64 24.12 57.02
C ALA A 175 -15.38 24.65 57.75
N LYS A 176 -15.46 25.09 59.00
CA LYS A 176 -14.39 25.66 59.81
C LYS A 176 -13.75 24.64 60.77
N LYS A 177 -14.29 23.44 60.85
CA LYS A 177 -13.72 22.32 61.60
C LYS A 177 -12.79 21.52 60.71
#